data_1b234bb422926ebf062266bb4f4675b6
#
_entry.id   1b234bb422926ebf062266bb4f4675b6
#
_cell.length_a   1.000
_cell.length_b   1.000
_cell.length_c   1.000
_cell.angle_alpha   90.00
_cell.angle_beta   90.00
_cell.angle_gamma   90.00
#
_symmetry.space_group_name_H-M   'P 1'
#
loop_
_entity.id
_entity.type
_entity.pdbx_description
1 polymer ?
#
loop_
_entity_poly.entity_id
_entity_poly.type
_entity_poly.pdbx_seq_one_letter_code
_entity_poly.pdbx_strand_id
1 'polypeptide(L)'
;MILDPQQIPDREKLILAGLFLSKFDKVGLGLLGFDTFTEAFNVIGIALGGKPSSIKNYRDEFDPLFPNPRAGWHHRSPRPYCAAVLEEYGDLDIQTFCALIKSFVGYEAKASTQPPKSRDEKESAYARRLLTGLAAERYFESVQPGLSIFKSCAVENTTRLGCGYDFRLRRKAEGEFLAVEVKGLMEMTGGISLTQKEHEVAEALSFRFFLFVVKNFRETPCHEIYRDPLAGPLVFEKKKRIVVQVSWQASA
;
A
#
# COMPACT_ATOMS: atom_id res chain seq x y z
N MET A 1 -17.53 16.88 -11.29
CA MET A 1 -16.85 17.39 -10.06
C MET A 1 -16.21 16.17 -9.42
N ILE A 2 -14.88 16.04 -9.47
CA ILE A 2 -14.18 14.87 -8.86
C ILE A 2 -14.33 15.05 -7.36
N LEU A 3 -15.02 14.09 -6.72
CA LEU A 3 -15.16 14.05 -5.26
C LEU A 3 -13.78 13.99 -4.60
N ASP A 4 -13.65 14.57 -3.41
CA ASP A 4 -12.47 14.39 -2.57
C ASP A 4 -12.21 12.88 -2.40
N PRO A 5 -11.05 12.37 -2.80
CA PRO A 5 -10.72 10.94 -2.73
C PRO A 5 -10.93 10.33 -1.33
N GLN A 6 -10.86 11.15 -0.28
CA GLN A 6 -11.10 10.71 1.09
C GLN A 6 -12.60 10.45 1.39
N GLN A 7 -13.49 11.06 0.63
CA GLN A 7 -14.95 10.88 0.78
C GLN A 7 -15.50 9.67 0.01
N ILE A 8 -14.70 9.09 -0.90
CA ILE A 8 -15.09 7.89 -1.63
C ILE A 8 -15.10 6.69 -0.67
N PRO A 9 -16.23 5.95 -0.58
CA PRO A 9 -16.32 4.76 0.28
C PRO A 9 -15.30 3.67 -0.12
N ASP A 10 -14.78 2.92 0.85
CA ASP A 10 -13.74 1.91 0.60
C ASP A 10 -14.19 0.85 -0.43
N ARG A 11 -15.45 0.44 -0.40
CA ARG A 11 -15.99 -0.47 -1.42
C ARG A 11 -15.92 0.13 -2.82
N GLU A 12 -16.21 1.40 -2.96
CA GLU A 12 -16.18 2.10 -4.24
C GLU A 12 -14.75 2.27 -4.74
N LYS A 13 -13.78 2.53 -3.86
CA LYS A 13 -12.35 2.53 -4.20
C LYS A 13 -11.91 1.19 -4.78
N LEU A 14 -12.40 0.07 -4.24
CA LEU A 14 -12.11 -1.27 -4.78
C LEU A 14 -12.73 -1.48 -6.17
N ILE A 15 -13.95 -0.97 -6.40
CA ILE A 15 -14.61 -1.01 -7.71
C ILE A 15 -13.85 -0.17 -8.72
N LEU A 16 -13.46 1.06 -8.34
CA LEU A 16 -12.66 1.97 -9.17
C LEU A 16 -11.31 1.34 -9.56
N ALA A 17 -10.63 0.67 -8.63
CA ALA A 17 -9.40 -0.06 -8.94
C ALA A 17 -9.64 -1.19 -9.95
N GLY A 18 -10.75 -1.93 -9.82
CA GLY A 18 -11.16 -2.95 -10.78
C GLY A 18 -11.48 -2.37 -12.16
N LEU A 19 -12.24 -1.28 -12.21
CA LEU A 19 -12.58 -0.57 -13.44
C LEU A 19 -11.34 -0.04 -14.15
N PHE A 20 -10.43 0.59 -13.42
CA PHE A 20 -9.16 1.09 -13.95
C PHE A 20 -8.33 -0.03 -14.61
N LEU A 21 -8.15 -1.15 -13.89
CA LEU A 21 -7.37 -2.29 -14.36
C LEU A 21 -8.05 -3.03 -15.53
N SER A 22 -9.37 -2.96 -15.64
CA SER A 22 -10.09 -3.49 -16.80
C SER A 22 -9.94 -2.58 -18.01
N LYS A 23 -10.24 -1.28 -17.85
CA LYS A 23 -10.25 -0.29 -18.93
C LYS A 23 -8.87 -0.08 -19.56
N PHE A 24 -7.82 0.01 -18.75
CA PHE A 24 -6.47 0.35 -19.22
C PHE A 24 -5.48 -0.82 -19.23
N ASP A 25 -5.92 -1.99 -18.83
CA ASP A 25 -5.18 -3.25 -18.90
C ASP A 25 -3.72 -3.12 -18.43
N LYS A 26 -2.78 -3.69 -19.20
CA LYS A 26 -1.34 -3.67 -18.88
C LYS A 26 -0.74 -2.26 -18.81
N VAL A 27 -1.27 -1.32 -19.59
CA VAL A 27 -0.80 0.07 -19.54
C VAL A 27 -1.12 0.69 -18.20
N GLY A 28 -2.37 0.55 -17.73
CA GLY A 28 -2.79 1.02 -16.41
C GLY A 28 -2.03 0.33 -15.27
N LEU A 29 -1.82 -0.99 -15.40
CA LEU A 29 -1.03 -1.78 -14.44
C LEU A 29 0.39 -1.21 -14.27
N GLY A 30 1.10 -0.95 -15.38
CA GLY A 30 2.44 -0.36 -15.39
C GLY A 30 2.50 1.05 -14.81
N LEU A 31 1.48 1.89 -15.05
CA LEU A 31 1.40 3.24 -14.49
C LEU A 31 1.22 3.24 -12.96
N LEU A 32 0.62 2.19 -12.39
CA LEU A 32 0.57 1.96 -10.95
C LEU A 32 1.86 1.34 -10.40
N GLY A 33 2.79 0.94 -11.29
CA GLY A 33 4.10 0.38 -10.94
C GLY A 33 4.10 -1.12 -10.66
N PHE A 34 3.06 -1.85 -11.08
CA PHE A 34 2.97 -3.30 -10.90
C PHE A 34 3.33 -4.06 -12.17
N ASP A 35 3.94 -5.23 -11.99
CA ASP A 35 4.34 -6.12 -13.10
C ASP A 35 3.23 -7.11 -13.45
N THR A 36 2.44 -7.54 -12.47
CA THR A 36 1.36 -8.52 -12.64
C THR A 36 0.05 -8.06 -12.00
N PHE A 37 -1.07 -8.54 -12.54
CA PHE A 37 -2.39 -8.28 -11.97
C PHE A 37 -2.54 -8.87 -10.57
N THR A 38 -1.95 -10.04 -10.30
CA THR A 38 -1.99 -10.66 -8.97
C THR A 38 -1.33 -9.77 -7.94
N GLU A 39 -0.17 -9.22 -8.25
CA GLU A 39 0.53 -8.24 -7.42
C GLU A 39 -0.34 -7.01 -7.14
N ALA A 40 -0.93 -6.41 -8.18
CA ALA A 40 -1.82 -5.26 -8.04
C ALA A 40 -3.04 -5.58 -7.17
N PHE A 41 -3.66 -6.74 -7.36
CA PHE A 41 -4.82 -7.16 -6.55
C PHE A 41 -4.45 -7.34 -5.08
N ASN A 42 -3.30 -7.99 -4.80
CA ASN A 42 -2.84 -8.18 -3.43
C ASN A 42 -2.57 -6.84 -2.75
N VAL A 43 -1.75 -6.00 -3.38
CA VAL A 43 -1.33 -4.74 -2.78
C VAL A 43 -2.50 -3.76 -2.66
N ILE A 44 -3.21 -3.47 -3.74
CA ILE A 44 -4.31 -2.49 -3.72
C ILE A 44 -5.47 -3.02 -2.87
N GLY A 45 -5.82 -4.31 -3.03
CA GLY A 45 -6.93 -4.91 -2.28
C GLY A 45 -6.72 -4.82 -0.78
N ILE A 46 -5.55 -5.22 -0.30
CA ILE A 46 -5.23 -5.17 1.13
C ILE A 46 -5.07 -3.71 1.60
N ALA A 47 -4.39 -2.85 0.84
CA ALA A 47 -4.21 -1.44 1.19
C ALA A 47 -5.55 -0.70 1.39
N LEU A 48 -6.56 -1.04 0.60
CA LEU A 48 -7.93 -0.49 0.71
C LEU A 48 -8.83 -1.26 1.69
N GLY A 49 -8.27 -2.14 2.52
CA GLY A 49 -9.02 -2.90 3.52
C GLY A 49 -9.94 -3.99 2.94
N GLY A 50 -9.75 -4.34 1.67
CA GLY A 50 -10.52 -5.37 0.99
C GLY A 50 -9.75 -6.67 0.76
N LYS A 51 -10.41 -7.64 0.11
CA LYS A 51 -9.76 -8.88 -0.33
C LYS A 51 -9.19 -8.69 -1.74
N PRO A 52 -8.01 -9.25 -2.06
CA PRO A 52 -7.46 -9.25 -3.43
C PRO A 52 -8.46 -9.75 -4.48
N SER A 53 -9.22 -10.79 -4.14
CA SER A 53 -10.27 -11.35 -4.99
C SER A 53 -11.40 -10.35 -5.30
N SER A 54 -11.64 -9.36 -4.45
CA SER A 54 -12.67 -8.35 -4.73
C SER A 54 -12.31 -7.50 -5.93
N ILE A 55 -11.05 -6.99 -6.00
CA ILE A 55 -10.59 -6.21 -7.15
C ILE A 55 -10.59 -7.06 -8.42
N LYS A 56 -10.10 -8.32 -8.32
CA LYS A 56 -10.15 -9.25 -9.44
C LYS A 56 -11.59 -9.41 -9.96
N ASN A 57 -12.54 -9.64 -9.06
CA ASN A 57 -13.93 -9.82 -9.45
C ASN A 57 -14.53 -8.56 -10.09
N TYR A 58 -14.22 -7.36 -9.59
CA TYR A 58 -14.65 -6.11 -10.19
C TYR A 58 -14.02 -5.90 -11.56
N ARG A 59 -12.72 -6.18 -11.73
CA ARG A 59 -12.08 -6.15 -13.05
C ARG A 59 -12.77 -7.11 -14.01
N ASP A 60 -12.95 -8.37 -13.62
CA ASP A 60 -13.56 -9.41 -14.46
C ASP A 60 -15.01 -9.04 -14.85
N GLU A 61 -15.72 -8.27 -14.01
CA GLU A 61 -17.07 -7.76 -14.28
C GLU A 61 -17.07 -6.68 -15.38
N PHE A 62 -16.03 -5.84 -15.41
CA PHE A 62 -15.88 -4.78 -16.43
C PHE A 62 -15.20 -5.24 -17.70
N ASP A 63 -14.43 -6.34 -17.67
CA ASP A 63 -13.62 -6.81 -18.83
C ASP A 63 -14.43 -6.95 -20.14
N PRO A 64 -15.69 -7.39 -20.16
CA PRO A 64 -16.46 -7.46 -21.40
C PRO A 64 -16.78 -6.11 -22.05
N LEU A 65 -16.61 -5.00 -21.33
CA LEU A 65 -16.94 -3.64 -21.78
C LEU A 65 -15.75 -2.94 -22.45
N PHE A 66 -14.55 -3.48 -22.33
CA PHE A 66 -13.33 -2.84 -22.81
C PHE A 66 -12.50 -3.79 -23.70
N PRO A 67 -11.73 -3.23 -24.66
CA PRO A 67 -10.87 -4.03 -25.53
C PRO A 67 -9.67 -4.61 -24.76
N ASN A 68 -9.81 -5.84 -24.28
CA ASN A 68 -8.76 -6.58 -23.60
C ASN A 68 -8.86 -8.08 -23.98
N PRO A 69 -7.79 -8.89 -23.80
CA PRO A 69 -7.79 -10.30 -24.22
C PRO A 69 -8.55 -11.22 -23.26
N ARG A 70 -9.14 -10.68 -22.18
CA ARG A 70 -9.80 -11.48 -21.17
C ARG A 70 -11.28 -11.62 -21.46
N ALA A 71 -11.80 -12.74 -21.05
CA ALA A 71 -13.20 -13.04 -21.24
C ALA A 71 -14.12 -12.37 -20.21
N GLY A 72 -13.62 -12.10 -19.03
CA GLY A 72 -14.41 -11.53 -17.93
C GLY A 72 -15.65 -12.35 -17.57
N TRP A 73 -16.68 -11.66 -17.12
CA TRP A 73 -17.99 -12.26 -16.85
C TRP A 73 -18.89 -12.17 -18.10
N HIS A 74 -18.66 -13.01 -19.09
CA HIS A 74 -19.50 -13.05 -20.29
C HIS A 74 -20.99 -13.14 -19.97
N HIS A 75 -21.79 -12.53 -20.82
CA HIS A 75 -23.26 -12.63 -20.80
C HIS A 75 -23.92 -12.06 -19.55
N ARG A 76 -23.24 -11.24 -18.76
CA ARG A 76 -23.81 -10.59 -17.58
C ARG A 76 -23.56 -9.09 -17.61
N SER A 77 -24.64 -8.34 -17.46
CA SER A 77 -24.52 -6.88 -17.21
C SER A 77 -23.83 -6.61 -15.86
N PRO A 78 -23.07 -5.51 -15.74
CA PRO A 78 -22.53 -5.10 -14.46
C PRO A 78 -23.62 -4.96 -13.39
N ARG A 79 -23.28 -5.29 -12.16
CA ARG A 79 -24.19 -5.08 -11.03
C ARG A 79 -24.52 -3.59 -10.88
N PRO A 80 -25.72 -3.20 -10.40
CA PRO A 80 -26.15 -1.80 -10.38
C PRO A 80 -25.12 -0.82 -9.79
N TYR A 81 -24.47 -1.19 -8.71
CA TYR A 81 -23.45 -0.36 -8.06
C TYR A 81 -22.13 -0.27 -8.87
N CYS A 82 -21.81 -1.28 -9.68
CA CYS A 82 -20.68 -1.23 -10.62
C CYS A 82 -21.06 -0.38 -11.85
N ALA A 83 -22.31 -0.49 -12.31
CA ALA A 83 -22.82 0.33 -13.42
C ALA A 83 -22.81 1.82 -13.05
N ALA A 84 -23.21 2.19 -11.83
CA ALA A 84 -23.16 3.56 -11.34
C ALA A 84 -21.72 4.12 -11.33
N VAL A 85 -20.74 3.33 -10.85
CA VAL A 85 -19.32 3.73 -10.88
C VAL A 85 -18.81 3.86 -12.33
N LEU A 86 -19.24 2.99 -13.23
CA LEU A 86 -18.89 3.09 -14.64
C LEU A 86 -19.47 4.35 -15.28
N GLU A 87 -20.73 4.70 -14.99
CA GLU A 87 -21.39 5.91 -15.49
C GLU A 87 -20.68 7.17 -15.01
N GLU A 88 -20.24 7.20 -13.73
CA GLU A 88 -19.61 8.38 -13.13
C GLU A 88 -18.14 8.55 -13.53
N TYR A 89 -17.37 7.45 -13.58
CA TYR A 89 -15.91 7.51 -13.77
C TYR A 89 -15.42 6.86 -15.07
N GLY A 90 -16.33 6.25 -15.83
CA GLY A 90 -15.96 5.49 -17.03
C GLY A 90 -15.30 6.31 -18.14
N ASP A 91 -15.55 7.61 -18.20
CA ASP A 91 -15.01 8.51 -19.22
C ASP A 91 -13.65 9.13 -18.84
N LEU A 92 -13.17 8.91 -17.61
CA LEU A 92 -11.87 9.43 -17.21
C LEU A 92 -10.76 8.93 -18.13
N ASP A 93 -9.84 9.83 -18.51
CA ASP A 93 -8.60 9.46 -19.19
C ASP A 93 -7.65 8.72 -18.24
N ILE A 94 -6.66 8.05 -18.81
CA ILE A 94 -5.76 7.16 -18.06
C ILE A 94 -4.95 7.91 -16.98
N GLN A 95 -4.53 9.16 -17.24
CA GLN A 95 -3.70 9.92 -16.31
C GLN A 95 -4.54 10.39 -15.11
N THR A 96 -5.70 10.95 -15.37
CA THR A 96 -6.65 11.40 -14.36
C THR A 96 -7.10 10.23 -13.49
N PHE A 97 -7.44 9.10 -14.09
CA PHE A 97 -7.88 7.93 -13.34
C PHE A 97 -6.73 7.30 -12.54
N CYS A 98 -5.53 7.22 -13.10
CA CYS A 98 -4.34 6.74 -12.38
C CYS A 98 -4.02 7.63 -11.17
N ALA A 99 -4.12 8.96 -11.32
CA ALA A 99 -3.95 9.90 -10.22
C ALA A 99 -5.00 9.69 -9.12
N LEU A 100 -6.27 9.44 -9.49
CA LEU A 100 -7.34 9.11 -8.55
C LEU A 100 -7.01 7.84 -7.76
N ILE A 101 -6.60 6.74 -8.42
CA ILE A 101 -6.24 5.50 -7.72
C ILE A 101 -5.05 5.73 -6.76
N LYS A 102 -4.03 6.45 -7.20
CA LYS A 102 -2.87 6.80 -6.38
C LYS A 102 -3.23 7.64 -5.15
N SER A 103 -4.22 8.54 -5.29
CA SER A 103 -4.67 9.41 -4.18
C SER A 103 -5.33 8.66 -3.03
N PHE A 104 -5.88 7.47 -3.25
CA PHE A 104 -6.47 6.62 -2.20
C PHE A 104 -5.48 6.25 -1.09
N VAL A 105 -4.19 6.34 -1.36
CA VAL A 105 -3.11 6.06 -0.41
C VAL A 105 -2.34 7.31 0.02
N GLY A 106 -2.93 8.49 -0.17
CA GLY A 106 -2.32 9.76 0.21
C GLY A 106 -1.17 10.19 -0.71
N TYR A 107 -1.10 9.64 -1.93
CA TYR A 107 -0.17 10.11 -2.93
C TYR A 107 -0.69 11.41 -3.55
N GLU A 108 0.02 12.51 -3.29
CA GLU A 108 -0.19 13.77 -4.01
C GLU A 108 0.92 13.94 -5.06
N ALA A 109 0.52 14.08 -6.32
CA ALA A 109 1.47 14.34 -7.41
C ALA A 109 2.11 15.73 -7.19
N LYS A 110 3.38 15.76 -6.82
CA LYS A 110 4.14 17.02 -6.75
C LYS A 110 4.50 17.46 -8.16
N ALA A 111 4.26 18.74 -8.50
CA ALA A 111 4.74 19.33 -9.72
C ALA A 111 6.28 19.19 -9.79
N SER A 112 6.79 18.54 -10.83
CA SER A 112 8.22 18.26 -11.01
C SER A 112 8.70 18.82 -12.34
N THR A 113 9.91 19.36 -12.35
CA THR A 113 10.61 19.93 -13.53
C THR A 113 11.42 18.88 -14.31
N GLN A 114 11.30 17.58 -14.00
CA GLN A 114 12.07 16.50 -14.67
C GLN A 114 11.45 16.05 -16.00
N PRO A 115 12.25 15.48 -16.93
CA PRO A 115 11.75 14.96 -18.21
C PRO A 115 10.72 13.83 -18.02
N PRO A 116 9.68 13.74 -18.88
CA PRO A 116 8.50 12.89 -18.66
C PRO A 116 8.79 11.41 -18.37
N LYS A 117 9.60 10.73 -19.19
CA LYS A 117 9.83 9.27 -19.06
C LYS A 117 10.51 8.86 -17.75
N SER A 118 11.53 9.57 -17.29
CA SER A 118 12.21 9.26 -16.01
C SER A 118 11.38 9.66 -14.79
N ARG A 119 10.41 10.54 -14.99
CA ARG A 119 9.46 10.97 -13.97
C ARG A 119 8.41 9.92 -13.71
N ASP A 120 7.76 9.40 -14.76
CA ASP A 120 6.68 8.42 -14.65
C ASP A 120 7.15 7.13 -13.97
N GLU A 121 8.35 6.63 -14.30
CA GLU A 121 8.93 5.45 -13.64
C GLU A 121 9.22 5.68 -12.16
N LYS A 122 9.76 6.84 -11.79
CA LYS A 122 10.04 7.18 -10.38
C LYS A 122 8.75 7.38 -9.59
N GLU A 123 7.75 8.02 -10.18
CA GLU A 123 6.44 8.24 -9.58
C GLU A 123 5.70 6.92 -9.37
N SER A 124 5.72 6.02 -10.36
CA SER A 124 5.12 4.69 -10.26
C SER A 124 5.80 3.84 -9.19
N ALA A 125 7.14 3.82 -9.13
CA ALA A 125 7.90 3.12 -8.10
C ALA A 125 7.67 3.69 -6.69
N TYR A 126 7.47 5.01 -6.58
CA TYR A 126 7.14 5.64 -5.30
C TYR A 126 5.72 5.30 -4.86
N ALA A 127 4.74 5.42 -5.75
CA ALA A 127 3.35 5.07 -5.49
C ALA A 127 3.21 3.59 -5.08
N ARG A 128 3.90 2.68 -5.79
CA ARG A 128 3.95 1.26 -5.43
C ARG A 128 4.49 1.05 -4.01
N ARG A 129 5.55 1.76 -3.62
CA ARG A 129 6.11 1.65 -2.26
C ARG A 129 5.13 2.11 -1.19
N LEU A 130 4.42 3.21 -1.41
CA LEU A 130 3.39 3.70 -0.49
C LEU A 130 2.23 2.69 -0.38
N LEU A 131 1.75 2.18 -1.51
CA LEU A 131 0.72 1.14 -1.56
C LEU A 131 1.16 -0.12 -0.81
N THR A 132 2.39 -0.58 -1.03
CA THR A 132 2.93 -1.78 -0.38
C THR A 132 3.09 -1.58 1.12
N GLY A 133 3.54 -0.41 1.56
CA GLY A 133 3.61 -0.05 2.98
C GLY A 133 2.23 -0.09 3.64
N LEU A 134 1.25 0.61 3.07
CA LEU A 134 -0.12 0.60 3.58
C LEU A 134 -0.74 -0.80 3.56
N ALA A 135 -0.48 -1.60 2.51
CA ALA A 135 -0.95 -2.99 2.45
C ALA A 135 -0.33 -3.84 3.57
N ALA A 136 0.96 -3.63 3.88
CA ALA A 136 1.61 -4.35 4.97
C ALA A 136 1.02 -3.98 6.34
N GLU A 137 0.77 -2.70 6.59
CA GLU A 137 0.11 -2.22 7.81
C GLU A 137 -1.31 -2.80 7.96
N ARG A 138 -2.12 -2.76 6.91
CA ARG A 138 -3.47 -3.34 6.90
C ARG A 138 -3.46 -4.86 7.05
N TYR A 139 -2.47 -5.53 6.45
CA TYR A 139 -2.27 -6.95 6.65
C TYR A 139 -1.98 -7.26 8.13
N PHE A 140 -1.06 -6.51 8.76
CA PHE A 140 -0.78 -6.65 10.19
C PHE A 140 -2.05 -6.48 11.02
N GLU A 141 -2.82 -5.39 10.83
CA GLU A 141 -4.08 -5.15 11.54
C GLU A 141 -5.06 -6.34 11.41
N SER A 142 -5.11 -6.98 10.24
CA SER A 142 -6.02 -8.09 9.97
C SER A 142 -5.61 -9.41 10.66
N VAL A 143 -4.30 -9.68 10.80
CA VAL A 143 -3.78 -10.95 11.35
C VAL A 143 -3.43 -10.85 12.83
N GLN A 144 -3.14 -9.65 13.33
CA GLN A 144 -2.68 -9.40 14.70
C GLN A 144 -3.57 -10.04 15.77
N PRO A 145 -4.92 -10.00 15.68
CA PRO A 145 -5.76 -10.59 16.73
C PRO A 145 -5.60 -12.11 16.89
N GLY A 146 -5.18 -12.79 15.82
CA GLY A 146 -4.90 -14.23 15.81
C GLY A 146 -3.50 -14.63 16.27
N LEU A 147 -2.58 -13.67 16.41
CA LEU A 147 -1.19 -13.95 16.78
C LEU A 147 -1.05 -14.10 18.28
N SER A 148 -0.60 -15.26 18.75
CA SER A 148 -0.45 -15.56 20.18
C SER A 148 0.42 -14.57 20.93
N ILE A 149 1.50 -14.05 20.29
CA ILE A 149 2.43 -13.09 20.86
C ILE A 149 1.78 -11.73 21.15
N PHE A 150 0.74 -11.36 20.40
CA PHE A 150 0.00 -10.09 20.51
C PHE A 150 -1.43 -10.28 21.05
N LYS A 151 -1.77 -11.49 21.48
CA LYS A 151 -3.09 -11.79 22.00
C LYS A 151 -3.44 -10.90 23.19
N SER A 152 -4.68 -10.39 23.19
CA SER A 152 -5.22 -9.51 24.23
C SER A 152 -4.55 -8.15 24.38
N CYS A 153 -3.75 -7.72 23.39
CA CYS A 153 -3.24 -6.37 23.33
C CYS A 153 -4.27 -5.43 22.69
N ALA A 154 -4.45 -4.26 23.28
CA ALA A 154 -5.09 -3.13 22.61
C ALA A 154 -4.10 -2.53 21.61
N VAL A 155 -4.52 -2.37 20.36
CA VAL A 155 -3.69 -1.86 19.26
C VAL A 155 -4.00 -0.40 19.01
N GLU A 156 -2.96 0.44 18.97
CA GLU A 156 -3.02 1.85 18.61
C GLU A 156 -2.15 2.04 17.36
N ASN A 157 -2.73 2.56 16.28
CA ASN A 157 -1.98 2.92 15.08
C ASN A 157 -1.27 4.26 15.32
N THR A 158 0.05 4.27 15.21
CA THR A 158 0.92 5.41 15.49
C THR A 158 1.70 5.89 14.28
N THR A 159 1.44 5.38 13.09
CA THR A 159 2.14 5.71 11.84
C THR A 159 2.23 7.21 11.58
N ARG A 160 1.16 7.96 11.89
CA ARG A 160 1.10 9.43 11.71
C ARG A 160 1.79 10.22 12.83
N LEU A 161 2.14 9.58 13.94
CA LEU A 161 2.78 10.26 15.07
C LEU A 161 4.29 10.37 14.92
N GLY A 162 4.87 9.62 13.98
CA GLY A 162 6.31 9.62 13.71
C GLY A 162 7.14 9.23 14.94
N CYS A 163 6.66 8.32 15.77
CA CYS A 163 7.33 7.89 16.99
C CYS A 163 8.42 6.83 16.80
N GLY A 164 8.64 6.38 15.53
CA GLY A 164 9.67 5.41 15.16
C GLY A 164 9.19 3.95 15.20
N TYR A 165 7.88 3.76 15.15
CA TYR A 165 7.18 2.50 14.94
C TYR A 165 5.75 2.75 14.50
N ASP A 166 5.12 1.77 13.84
CA ASP A 166 3.80 1.91 13.23
C ASP A 166 2.66 1.62 14.21
N PHE A 167 2.84 0.66 15.12
CA PHE A 167 1.81 0.26 16.07
C PHE A 167 2.32 0.16 17.49
N ARG A 168 1.50 0.62 18.41
CA ARG A 168 1.68 0.46 19.86
C ARG A 168 0.66 -0.55 20.38
N LEU A 169 1.14 -1.61 21.03
CA LEU A 169 0.32 -2.66 21.61
C LEU A 169 0.41 -2.64 23.13
N ARG A 170 -0.72 -2.44 23.79
CA ARG A 170 -0.79 -2.38 25.26
C ARG A 170 -1.55 -3.59 25.81
N ARG A 171 -0.94 -4.28 26.78
CA ARG A 171 -1.62 -5.28 27.59
C ARG A 171 -2.37 -4.58 28.73
N LYS A 172 -3.60 -5.02 29.02
CA LYS A 172 -4.46 -4.37 30.04
C LYS A 172 -3.86 -4.33 31.46
N ALA A 173 -2.92 -5.20 31.79
CA ALA A 173 -2.37 -5.37 33.15
C ALA A 173 -0.97 -4.77 33.37
N GLU A 174 -0.28 -4.32 32.33
CA GLU A 174 1.12 -3.88 32.43
C GLU A 174 1.23 -2.47 31.84
N GLY A 175 1.85 -1.54 32.56
CA GLY A 175 2.11 -0.16 32.10
C GLY A 175 3.06 -0.09 30.89
N GLU A 176 3.66 -1.21 30.49
CA GLU A 176 4.55 -1.32 29.35
C GLU A 176 3.79 -1.62 28.06
N PHE A 177 4.31 -1.13 26.96
CA PHE A 177 3.78 -1.40 25.62
C PHE A 177 4.81 -2.14 24.77
N LEU A 178 4.33 -2.85 23.74
CA LEU A 178 5.14 -3.39 22.67
C LEU A 178 5.04 -2.47 21.46
N ALA A 179 6.17 -2.16 20.82
CA ALA A 179 6.23 -1.42 19.59
C ALA A 179 6.34 -2.41 18.42
N VAL A 180 5.59 -2.17 17.34
CA VAL A 180 5.68 -2.96 16.11
C VAL A 180 5.94 -2.02 14.95
N GLU A 181 7.05 -2.25 14.26
CA GLU A 181 7.37 -1.66 12.97
C GLU A 181 6.99 -2.65 11.88
N VAL A 182 6.30 -2.21 10.85
CA VAL A 182 5.81 -3.07 9.75
C VAL A 182 6.56 -2.75 8.47
N LYS A 183 7.05 -3.76 7.80
CA LYS A 183 7.71 -3.64 6.48
C LYS A 183 7.05 -4.57 5.48
N GLY A 184 6.88 -4.10 4.23
CA GLY A 184 6.34 -4.87 3.12
C GLY A 184 7.40 -5.22 2.10
N LEU A 185 7.46 -6.49 1.69
CA LEU A 185 8.31 -6.99 0.62
C LEU A 185 7.46 -7.60 -0.49
N MET A 186 7.76 -7.25 -1.73
CA MET A 186 7.08 -7.81 -2.90
C MET A 186 7.35 -9.30 -3.07
N GLU A 187 8.61 -9.71 -2.82
CA GLU A 187 9.11 -11.08 -2.95
C GLU A 187 9.18 -11.79 -1.59
N MET A 188 9.47 -13.09 -1.61
CA MET A 188 9.73 -13.88 -0.39
C MET A 188 10.98 -13.41 0.36
N THR A 189 11.94 -12.83 -0.36
CA THR A 189 13.19 -12.30 0.19
C THR A 189 13.42 -10.88 -0.32
N GLY A 190 14.13 -10.06 0.45
CA GLY A 190 14.44 -8.69 0.03
C GLY A 190 15.14 -7.91 1.14
N GLY A 191 15.62 -6.73 0.78
CA GLY A 191 16.25 -5.83 1.74
C GLY A 191 15.21 -5.11 2.60
N ILE A 192 15.42 -5.11 3.91
CA ILE A 192 14.66 -4.35 4.89
C ILE A 192 15.53 -3.19 5.35
N SER A 193 14.96 -2.00 5.46
CA SER A 193 15.66 -0.84 6.00
C SER A 193 14.87 -0.24 7.15
N LEU A 194 15.60 0.17 8.17
CA LEU A 194 15.10 1.02 9.24
C LEU A 194 15.59 2.45 9.01
N THR A 195 14.74 3.42 9.25
CA THR A 195 15.17 4.81 9.38
C THR A 195 16.04 4.96 10.64
N GLN A 196 16.76 6.06 10.75
CA GLN A 196 17.56 6.32 11.97
C GLN A 196 16.69 6.27 13.23
N LYS A 197 15.51 6.88 13.18
CA LYS A 197 14.59 6.91 14.32
C LYS A 197 14.04 5.53 14.68
N GLU A 198 13.62 4.73 13.70
CA GLU A 198 13.16 3.35 13.91
C GLU A 198 14.28 2.50 14.55
N HIS A 199 15.53 2.65 14.08
CA HIS A 199 16.67 1.94 14.63
C HIS A 199 16.95 2.36 16.09
N GLU A 200 16.98 3.67 16.39
CA GLU A 200 17.19 4.20 17.75
C GLU A 200 16.11 3.72 18.72
N VAL A 201 14.84 3.69 18.27
CA VAL A 201 13.74 3.18 19.09
C VAL A 201 13.81 1.66 19.26
N ALA A 202 14.21 0.92 18.22
CA ALA A 202 14.43 -0.52 18.32
C ALA A 202 15.54 -0.84 19.35
N GLU A 203 16.63 -0.09 19.35
CA GLU A 203 17.71 -0.22 20.32
C GLU A 203 17.23 0.08 21.76
N ALA A 204 16.47 1.16 21.94
CA ALA A 204 15.96 1.56 23.25
C ALA A 204 14.91 0.60 23.82
N LEU A 205 14.05 0.01 23.01
CA LEU A 205 12.98 -0.89 23.43
C LEU A 205 13.41 -2.36 23.48
N SER A 206 14.47 -2.74 22.70
CA SER A 206 15.04 -4.09 22.68
C SER A 206 13.95 -5.17 22.52
N PHE A 207 13.81 -6.10 23.45
CA PHE A 207 12.83 -7.20 23.41
C PHE A 207 11.35 -6.76 23.36
N ARG A 208 11.07 -5.47 23.56
CA ARG A 208 9.73 -4.88 23.39
C ARG A 208 9.49 -4.32 21.99
N PHE A 209 10.51 -4.30 21.13
CA PHE A 209 10.37 -3.90 19.73
C PHE A 209 10.24 -5.13 18.83
N PHE A 210 9.27 -5.10 17.95
CA PHE A 210 9.00 -6.14 16.97
C PHE A 210 9.09 -5.56 15.57
N LEU A 211 9.77 -6.26 14.70
CA LEU A 211 9.73 -6.01 13.27
C LEU A 211 8.83 -7.06 12.62
N PHE A 212 7.71 -6.62 12.08
CA PHE A 212 6.74 -7.45 11.38
C PHE A 212 6.92 -7.27 9.88
N VAL A 213 7.33 -8.33 9.18
CA VAL A 213 7.65 -8.27 7.76
C VAL A 213 6.60 -9.05 6.96
N VAL A 214 5.81 -8.33 6.16
CA VAL A 214 4.88 -8.93 5.21
C VAL A 214 5.62 -9.17 3.90
N LYS A 215 5.59 -10.39 3.40
CA LYS A 215 6.34 -10.86 2.23
C LYS A 215 5.42 -11.38 1.15
N ASN A 216 5.98 -11.51 -0.07
CA ASN A 216 5.35 -12.21 -1.20
C ASN A 216 4.03 -11.60 -1.66
N PHE A 217 3.92 -10.27 -1.70
CA PHE A 217 2.76 -9.62 -2.30
C PHE A 217 2.58 -9.99 -3.78
N ARG A 218 3.62 -10.49 -4.43
CA ARG A 218 3.57 -10.94 -5.83
C ARG A 218 2.66 -12.15 -6.04
N GLU A 219 2.55 -13.02 -5.04
CA GLU A 219 1.74 -14.26 -5.12
C GLU A 219 0.73 -14.38 -3.98
N THR A 220 1.18 -14.89 -2.83
CA THR A 220 0.36 -15.07 -1.63
C THR A 220 1.05 -14.41 -0.44
N PRO A 221 0.54 -13.28 0.05
CA PRO A 221 1.16 -12.59 1.18
C PRO A 221 1.24 -13.48 2.43
N CYS A 222 2.41 -13.48 3.05
CA CYS A 222 2.69 -14.14 4.32
C CYS A 222 3.54 -13.23 5.20
N HIS A 223 3.83 -13.61 6.44
CA HIS A 223 4.60 -12.75 7.33
C HIS A 223 5.63 -13.49 8.15
N GLU A 224 6.63 -12.74 8.59
CA GLU A 224 7.61 -13.12 9.61
C GLU A 224 7.66 -12.08 10.71
N ILE A 225 7.96 -12.50 11.93
CA ILE A 225 8.03 -11.64 13.11
C ILE A 225 9.41 -11.80 13.74
N TYR A 226 10.12 -10.68 13.87
CA TYR A 226 11.42 -10.61 14.54
C TYR A 226 11.24 -9.82 15.83
N ARG A 227 11.40 -10.48 16.96
CA ARG A 227 11.47 -9.83 18.27
C ARG A 227 12.90 -9.39 18.50
N ASP A 228 13.12 -8.16 18.94
CA ASP A 228 14.45 -7.57 19.10
C ASP A 228 15.31 -7.73 17.82
N PRO A 229 14.89 -7.10 16.69
CA PRO A 229 15.51 -7.36 15.39
C PRO A 229 17.00 -7.01 15.33
N LEU A 230 17.50 -6.15 16.24
CA LEU A 230 18.90 -5.76 16.29
C LEU A 230 19.78 -6.81 17.00
N ALA A 231 19.21 -7.61 17.90
CA ALA A 231 19.89 -8.74 18.55
C ALA A 231 19.62 -10.09 17.85
N GLY A 232 18.78 -10.09 16.81
CA GLY A 232 18.34 -11.27 16.09
C GLY A 232 19.23 -11.66 14.89
N PRO A 233 18.69 -12.46 13.95
CA PRO A 233 19.44 -12.95 12.79
C PRO A 233 19.62 -11.88 11.69
N LEU A 234 18.97 -10.71 11.81
CA LEU A 234 19.09 -9.64 10.83
C LEU A 234 20.33 -8.79 11.11
N VAL A 235 21.17 -8.61 10.09
CA VAL A 235 22.36 -7.76 10.19
C VAL A 235 22.06 -6.42 9.53
N PHE A 236 22.01 -5.35 10.32
CA PHE A 236 21.77 -3.99 9.83
C PHE A 236 23.09 -3.25 9.65
N GLU A 237 23.36 -2.80 8.43
CA GLU A 237 24.49 -1.95 8.10
C GLU A 237 24.07 -0.49 7.97
N LYS A 238 24.81 0.42 8.61
CA LYS A 238 24.54 1.86 8.51
C LYS A 238 24.92 2.38 7.13
N LYS A 239 23.91 2.79 6.34
CA LYS A 239 24.10 3.43 5.03
C LYS A 239 23.74 4.92 5.12
N LYS A 240 24.69 5.80 4.79
CA LYS A 240 24.45 7.25 4.67
C LYS A 240 24.12 7.61 3.23
N ARG A 241 23.06 8.39 3.01
CA ARG A 241 22.69 8.94 1.70
C ARG A 241 22.67 10.45 1.78
N ILE A 242 23.43 11.10 0.92
CA ILE A 242 23.38 12.57 0.78
C ILE A 242 22.28 12.90 -0.22
N VAL A 243 21.32 13.74 0.20
CA VAL A 243 20.27 14.27 -0.68
C VAL A 243 20.52 15.75 -0.86
N VAL A 244 20.71 16.20 -2.10
CA VAL A 244 20.83 17.61 -2.45
C VAL A 244 19.42 18.15 -2.68
N GLN A 245 19.00 19.12 -1.87
CA GLN A 245 17.76 19.85 -2.04
C GLN A 245 18.08 21.24 -2.61
N VAL A 246 17.45 21.58 -3.73
CA VAL A 246 17.53 22.90 -4.33
C VAL A 246 16.22 23.64 -4.04
N SER A 247 16.33 24.87 -3.51
CA SER A 247 15.18 25.74 -3.28
C SER A 247 15.46 27.14 -3.82
N TRP A 248 14.42 27.82 -4.32
CA TRP A 248 14.46 29.23 -4.68
C TRP A 248 13.68 30.00 -3.63
N GLN A 249 14.29 31.06 -3.10
CA GLN A 249 13.67 31.91 -2.10
C GLN A 249 13.61 33.33 -2.65
N ALA A 250 12.50 34.02 -2.43
CA ALA A 250 12.34 35.43 -2.68
C ALA A 250 11.90 36.13 -1.40
N SER A 251 12.46 37.32 -1.13
CA SER A 251 11.92 38.23 -0.10
C SER A 251 10.98 39.22 -0.80
N ALA A 252 9.80 39.42 -0.27
CA ALA A 252 8.81 40.41 -0.71
C ALA A 252 8.80 41.61 0.23
#